data_86744dc02bbf8511d1b15568d2a223c0
#
_entry.id   86744dc02bbf8511d1b15568d2a223c0
#
_cell.length_a   1.000
_cell.length_b   1.000
_cell.length_c   1.000
_cell.angle_alpha   90.00
_cell.angle_beta   90.00
_cell.angle_gamma   90.00
#
_symmetry.space_group_name_H-M   'P 1'
#
loop_
_entity.id
_entity.type
_entity.pdbx_description
1 polymer ?
#
loop_
_entity_poly.entity_id
_entity_poly.type
_entity_poly.pdbx_seq_one_letter_code
_entity_poly.pdbx_strand_id
1 'polypeptide(L)'
;MTPSVARNVVTIPKARAKRVRTRISYMSDEQLERFLTAAKEYGAREHAMFLFAVAHGARISEVCNLRIADIDFKNEQVHIARLKGSMNSTQSLLRVKGNALFNEASAFKAWLAVRQPDADSFVFNSQKSTRLDRVSAYRLFKKIAKAAGLPETLQNPHTLKHTSAMRLVHGGANAFLIRQALGHRSFNSTLAYVNPSDADASAAIQKAFSQVF
;
A
#
# COMPACT_ATOMS: atom_id res chain seq x y z
N MET A 1 -27.28 -68.11 6.56
CA MET A 1 -26.36 -67.11 5.93
C MET A 1 -27.02 -65.76 5.95
N THR A 2 -26.63 -64.86 6.88
CA THR A 2 -27.17 -63.54 7.00
C THR A 2 -26.14 -62.54 6.37
N PRO A 3 -26.55 -61.60 5.50
CA PRO A 3 -25.62 -60.68 4.88
C PRO A 3 -25.22 -59.58 5.89
N SER A 4 -23.91 -59.37 6.00
CA SER A 4 -23.25 -58.32 6.77
C SER A 4 -23.55 -56.95 6.13
N VAL A 5 -24.22 -56.04 6.87
CA VAL A 5 -24.44 -54.65 6.46
C VAL A 5 -23.19 -53.87 6.77
N ALA A 6 -22.42 -53.52 5.74
CA ALA A 6 -21.28 -52.58 5.85
C ALA A 6 -21.79 -51.20 6.26
N ARG A 7 -21.40 -50.70 7.45
CA ARG A 7 -21.67 -49.33 7.89
C ARG A 7 -20.71 -48.38 7.18
N ASN A 8 -21.21 -47.59 6.23
CA ASN A 8 -20.49 -46.47 5.66
C ASN A 8 -20.29 -45.41 6.74
N VAL A 9 -19.10 -45.35 7.32
CA VAL A 9 -18.70 -44.26 8.20
C VAL A 9 -18.34 -43.07 7.35
N VAL A 10 -19.23 -42.06 7.28
CA VAL A 10 -18.96 -40.79 6.66
C VAL A 10 -18.03 -40.00 7.59
N THR A 11 -16.75 -39.88 7.24
CA THR A 11 -15.79 -39.09 7.97
C THR A 11 -16.06 -37.61 7.66
N ILE A 12 -16.65 -36.87 8.61
CA ILE A 12 -16.85 -35.42 8.52
C ILE A 12 -15.45 -34.75 8.62
N PRO A 13 -15.03 -33.99 7.60
CA PRO A 13 -13.74 -33.30 7.69
C PRO A 13 -13.75 -32.36 8.89
N LYS A 14 -12.74 -32.47 9.79
CA LYS A 14 -12.55 -31.55 10.92
C LYS A 14 -12.53 -30.12 10.38
N ALA A 15 -13.45 -29.28 10.86
CA ALA A 15 -13.52 -27.88 10.54
C ALA A 15 -12.15 -27.22 10.80
N ARG A 16 -11.56 -26.67 9.75
CA ARG A 16 -10.27 -25.96 9.82
C ARG A 16 -10.45 -24.83 10.82
N ALA A 17 -9.68 -24.85 11.91
CA ALA A 17 -9.73 -23.82 12.96
C ALA A 17 -9.73 -22.44 12.31
N LYS A 18 -10.70 -21.59 12.65
CA LYS A 18 -10.80 -20.19 12.16
C LYS A 18 -9.48 -19.51 12.50
N ARG A 19 -8.69 -19.16 11.48
CA ARG A 19 -7.48 -18.35 11.62
C ARG A 19 -7.90 -17.07 12.33
N VAL A 20 -7.39 -16.84 13.54
CA VAL A 20 -7.58 -15.57 14.25
C VAL A 20 -7.13 -14.46 13.30
N ARG A 21 -8.05 -13.57 12.93
CA ARG A 21 -7.74 -12.44 12.05
C ARG A 21 -6.72 -11.56 12.76
N THR A 22 -5.48 -11.58 12.30
CA THR A 22 -4.44 -10.68 12.81
C THR A 22 -4.90 -9.24 12.55
N ARG A 23 -4.96 -8.43 13.61
CA ARG A 23 -5.32 -7.01 13.49
C ARG A 23 -4.32 -6.32 12.56
N ILE A 24 -4.82 -5.67 11.52
CA ILE A 24 -3.97 -4.95 10.56
C ILE A 24 -3.41 -3.72 11.26
N SER A 25 -2.08 -3.59 11.30
CA SER A 25 -1.40 -2.43 11.85
C SER A 25 -1.14 -1.41 10.74
N TYR A 26 -1.59 -0.17 10.94
CA TYR A 26 -1.41 0.96 10.01
C TYR A 26 -1.16 2.24 10.80
N MET A 27 -0.60 3.25 10.15
CA MET A 27 -0.28 4.55 10.76
C MET A 27 -1.54 5.43 10.86
N SER A 28 -1.73 6.12 11.99
CA SER A 28 -2.65 7.26 12.06
C SER A 28 -2.17 8.42 11.17
N ASP A 29 -2.99 9.46 11.01
CA ASP A 29 -2.62 10.63 10.21
C ASP A 29 -1.39 11.34 10.80
N GLU A 30 -1.34 11.54 12.11
CA GLU A 30 -0.20 12.14 12.80
C GLU A 30 1.06 11.27 12.72
N GLN A 31 0.91 9.95 12.79
CA GLN A 31 2.03 9.02 12.66
C GLN A 31 2.59 9.04 11.24
N LEU A 32 1.74 9.10 10.23
CA LEU A 32 2.16 9.19 8.84
C LEU A 32 2.86 10.52 8.55
N GLU A 33 2.33 11.62 9.07
CA GLU A 33 2.94 12.95 8.91
C GLU A 33 4.32 13.01 9.57
N ARG A 34 4.47 12.53 10.80
CA ARG A 34 5.77 12.45 11.48
C ARG A 34 6.75 11.56 10.72
N PHE A 35 6.28 10.43 10.19
CA PHE A 35 7.12 9.53 9.41
C PHE A 35 7.62 10.18 8.11
N LEU A 36 6.75 10.84 7.35
CA LEU A 36 7.13 11.51 6.10
C LEU A 36 8.01 12.75 6.36
N THR A 37 7.78 13.48 7.47
CA THR A 37 8.65 14.57 7.91
C THR A 37 10.04 14.05 8.21
N ALA A 38 10.17 13.00 9.01
CA ALA A 38 11.46 12.38 9.30
C ALA A 38 12.12 11.81 8.02
N ALA A 39 11.34 11.27 7.08
CA ALA A 39 11.86 10.82 5.80
C ALA A 39 12.41 11.99 4.96
N LYS A 40 11.74 13.14 4.96
CA LYS A 40 12.17 14.36 4.26
C LYS A 40 13.44 14.96 4.89
N GLU A 41 13.53 14.97 6.21
CA GLU A 41 14.72 15.39 6.93
C GLU A 41 15.91 14.45 6.68
N TYR A 42 15.64 13.17 6.50
CA TYR A 42 16.67 12.18 6.17
C TYR A 42 17.24 12.39 4.76
N GLY A 43 16.40 12.71 3.78
CA GLY A 43 16.78 13.04 2.42
C GLY A 43 15.63 13.07 1.41
N ALA A 44 15.89 13.77 0.29
CA ALA A 44 14.92 13.90 -0.79
C ALA A 44 14.51 12.52 -1.39
N ARG A 45 15.47 11.56 -1.48
CA ARG A 45 15.22 10.21 -1.94
C ARG A 45 14.23 9.49 -1.05
N GLU A 46 14.45 9.51 0.25
CA GLU A 46 13.64 8.81 1.25
C GLU A 46 12.24 9.38 1.31
N HIS A 47 12.10 10.70 1.25
CA HIS A 47 10.81 11.35 1.17
C HIS A 47 10.03 10.91 -0.06
N ALA A 48 10.60 11.05 -1.27
CA ALA A 48 9.95 10.65 -2.52
C ALA A 48 9.61 9.15 -2.52
N MET A 49 10.51 8.31 -2.03
CA MET A 49 10.36 6.85 -1.99
C MET A 49 9.19 6.42 -1.09
N PHE A 50 9.10 6.96 0.13
CA PHE A 50 8.08 6.52 1.08
C PHE A 50 6.74 7.22 0.86
N LEU A 51 6.75 8.45 0.33
CA LEU A 51 5.53 9.11 -0.13
C LEU A 51 4.89 8.31 -1.27
N PHE A 52 5.67 7.92 -2.30
CA PHE A 52 5.20 7.05 -3.36
C PHE A 52 4.65 5.72 -2.83
N ALA A 53 5.37 5.08 -1.90
CA ALA A 53 4.95 3.81 -1.33
C ALA A 53 3.57 3.89 -0.65
N VAL A 54 3.30 4.96 0.12
CA VAL A 54 2.03 5.12 0.82
C VAL A 54 0.93 5.67 -0.08
N ALA A 55 1.24 6.58 -1.01
CA ALA A 55 0.25 7.14 -1.94
C ALA A 55 -0.39 6.05 -2.79
N HIS A 56 0.42 5.13 -3.30
CA HIS A 56 0.00 4.09 -4.23
C HIS A 56 -0.14 2.69 -3.62
N GLY A 57 0.05 2.54 -2.32
CA GLY A 57 0.07 1.24 -1.66
C GLY A 57 1.07 0.27 -2.30
N ALA A 58 2.20 0.80 -2.78
CA ALA A 58 3.23 0.01 -3.44
C ALA A 58 4.06 -0.79 -2.44
N ARG A 59 4.40 -2.04 -2.81
CA ARG A 59 5.35 -2.83 -2.02
C ARG A 59 6.76 -2.23 -2.17
N ILE A 60 7.59 -2.34 -1.14
CA ILE A 60 8.95 -1.79 -1.18
C ILE A 60 9.76 -2.32 -2.37
N SER A 61 9.55 -3.56 -2.80
CA SER A 61 10.19 -4.11 -3.99
C SER A 61 9.67 -3.51 -5.31
N GLU A 62 8.41 -3.08 -5.35
CA GLU A 62 7.82 -2.36 -6.50
C GLU A 62 8.39 -0.94 -6.56
N VAL A 63 8.52 -0.29 -5.40
CA VAL A 63 9.18 1.02 -5.27
C VAL A 63 10.64 0.97 -5.77
N CYS A 64 11.43 -0.02 -5.33
CA CYS A 64 12.80 -0.18 -5.78
C CYS A 64 12.94 -0.47 -7.28
N ASN A 65 11.89 -0.98 -7.93
CA ASN A 65 11.89 -1.27 -9.37
C ASN A 65 11.34 -0.13 -10.24
N LEU A 66 10.85 0.96 -9.64
CA LEU A 66 10.29 2.10 -10.37
C LEU A 66 11.37 2.72 -11.26
N ARG A 67 11.06 2.94 -12.55
CA ARG A 67 11.95 3.57 -13.53
C ARG A 67 11.53 5.01 -13.77
N ILE A 68 12.45 5.85 -14.22
CA ILE A 68 12.15 7.25 -14.57
C ILE A 68 11.12 7.31 -15.69
N ALA A 69 11.18 6.39 -16.65
CA ALA A 69 10.23 6.27 -17.75
C ALA A 69 8.79 5.92 -17.30
N ASP A 70 8.61 5.39 -16.07
CA ASP A 70 7.29 5.10 -15.52
C ASP A 70 6.57 6.35 -15.02
N ILE A 71 7.26 7.51 -14.93
CA ILE A 71 6.71 8.77 -14.40
C ILE A 71 6.48 9.74 -15.56
N ASP A 72 5.22 10.08 -15.81
CA ASP A 72 4.82 11.13 -16.74
C ASP A 72 4.57 12.44 -15.97
N PHE A 73 5.59 13.29 -15.91
CA PHE A 73 5.49 14.59 -15.23
C PHE A 73 4.58 15.59 -15.97
N LYS A 74 4.35 15.40 -17.27
CA LYS A 74 3.49 16.29 -18.07
C LYS A 74 2.02 16.05 -17.73
N ASN A 75 1.63 14.78 -17.61
CA ASN A 75 0.25 14.38 -17.29
C ASN A 75 0.07 14.09 -15.80
N GLU A 76 1.09 14.31 -14.96
CA GLU A 76 1.11 14.01 -13.52
C GLU A 76 0.63 12.56 -13.23
N GLN A 77 1.16 11.58 -13.94
CA GLN A 77 0.82 10.16 -13.81
C GLN A 77 2.05 9.29 -13.55
N VAL A 78 1.81 8.13 -12.96
CA VAL A 78 2.82 7.10 -12.76
C VAL A 78 2.27 5.73 -13.13
N HIS A 79 3.03 4.98 -13.94
CA HIS A 79 2.77 3.57 -14.22
C HIS A 79 3.43 2.70 -13.16
N ILE A 80 2.65 1.82 -12.52
CA ILE A 80 3.13 0.98 -11.44
C ILE A 80 3.13 -0.48 -11.91
N ALA A 81 4.33 -1.00 -12.19
CA ALA A 81 4.55 -2.41 -12.48
C ALA A 81 4.45 -3.22 -11.17
N ARG A 82 3.36 -3.95 -10.99
CA ARG A 82 3.11 -4.74 -9.78
C ARG A 82 3.80 -6.10 -9.88
N LEU A 83 4.27 -6.59 -8.74
CA LEU A 83 4.94 -7.89 -8.63
C LEU A 83 3.98 -9.00 -8.16
N LYS A 84 4.44 -10.25 -8.30
CA LYS A 84 3.74 -11.47 -7.80
C LYS A 84 2.32 -11.64 -8.36
N GLY A 85 2.11 -11.35 -9.65
CA GLY A 85 0.82 -11.51 -10.32
C GLY A 85 -0.24 -10.51 -9.87
N SER A 86 0.14 -9.40 -9.21
CA SER A 86 -0.74 -8.27 -8.96
C SER A 86 -1.01 -7.51 -10.28
N MET A 87 -2.09 -6.73 -10.34
CA MET A 87 -2.48 -5.99 -11.54
C MET A 87 -1.68 -4.68 -11.63
N ASN A 88 -1.03 -4.43 -12.76
CA ASN A 88 -0.42 -3.14 -13.06
C ASN A 88 -1.48 -2.04 -13.06
N SER A 89 -1.08 -0.82 -12.75
CA SER A 89 -1.98 0.32 -12.74
C SER A 89 -1.25 1.60 -13.14
N THR A 90 -1.96 2.51 -13.81
CA THR A 90 -1.53 3.90 -13.99
C THR A 90 -2.37 4.76 -13.06
N GLN A 91 -1.74 5.61 -12.28
CA GLN A 91 -2.38 6.41 -11.26
C GLN A 91 -1.86 7.85 -11.32
N SER A 92 -2.69 8.82 -10.93
CA SER A 92 -2.24 10.21 -10.81
C SER A 92 -1.29 10.37 -9.64
N LEU A 93 -0.27 11.21 -9.80
CA LEU A 93 0.62 11.59 -8.70
C LEU A 93 -0.18 12.29 -7.60
N LEU A 94 0.08 11.94 -6.35
CA LEU A 94 -0.60 12.53 -5.20
C LEU A 94 -0.24 14.02 -5.07
N ARG A 95 -1.27 14.84 -4.90
CA ARG A 95 -1.12 16.25 -4.56
C ARG A 95 -2.19 16.67 -3.55
N VAL A 96 -1.78 17.02 -2.34
CA VAL A 96 -2.66 17.62 -1.34
C VAL A 96 -2.44 19.13 -1.35
N LYS A 97 -3.49 19.89 -1.71
CA LYS A 97 -3.43 21.36 -1.78
C LYS A 97 -3.02 21.95 -0.43
N GLY A 98 -2.03 22.83 -0.43
CA GLY A 98 -1.54 23.50 0.78
C GLY A 98 -0.60 22.63 1.65
N ASN A 99 -0.34 21.38 1.28
CA ASN A 99 0.57 20.51 2.02
C ASN A 99 1.69 19.97 1.13
N ALA A 100 2.87 20.63 1.19
CA ALA A 100 4.04 20.25 0.39
C ALA A 100 4.61 18.87 0.75
N LEU A 101 4.34 18.37 1.95
CA LEU A 101 4.78 17.05 2.39
C LEU A 101 4.10 15.92 1.57
N PHE A 102 2.87 16.18 1.09
CA PHE A 102 2.06 15.26 0.28
C PHE A 102 1.96 15.72 -1.18
N ASN A 103 3.09 16.18 -1.76
CA ASN A 103 3.20 16.54 -3.18
C ASN A 103 4.26 15.67 -3.85
N GLU A 104 3.82 14.59 -4.51
CA GLU A 104 4.70 13.60 -5.14
C GLU A 104 5.53 14.20 -6.29
N ALA A 105 4.91 15.00 -7.16
CA ALA A 105 5.63 15.60 -8.28
C ALA A 105 6.80 16.46 -7.79
N SER A 106 6.58 17.23 -6.72
CA SER A 106 7.65 18.04 -6.09
C SER A 106 8.70 17.16 -5.42
N ALA A 107 8.29 16.08 -4.74
CA ALA A 107 9.22 15.16 -4.08
C ALA A 107 10.10 14.42 -5.09
N PHE A 108 9.53 13.94 -6.20
CA PHE A 108 10.29 13.33 -7.28
C PHE A 108 11.27 14.32 -7.93
N LYS A 109 10.81 15.54 -8.26
CA LYS A 109 11.68 16.57 -8.85
C LYS A 109 12.85 16.92 -7.92
N ALA A 110 12.60 17.10 -6.61
CA ALA A 110 13.63 17.35 -5.63
C ALA A 110 14.68 16.23 -5.55
N TRP A 111 14.24 14.97 -5.60
CA TRP A 111 15.16 13.83 -5.61
C TRP A 111 15.92 13.74 -6.94
N LEU A 112 15.25 13.82 -8.09
CA LEU A 112 15.88 13.70 -9.41
C LEU A 112 16.89 14.81 -9.69
N ALA A 113 16.74 15.99 -9.08
CA ALA A 113 17.70 17.10 -9.21
C ALA A 113 19.07 16.80 -8.57
N VAL A 114 19.11 15.93 -7.55
CA VAL A 114 20.34 15.57 -6.81
C VAL A 114 20.79 14.13 -7.02
N ARG A 115 19.97 13.35 -7.73
CA ARG A 115 20.24 11.95 -8.02
C ARG A 115 21.40 11.81 -8.98
N GLN A 116 22.35 10.94 -8.67
CA GLN A 116 23.39 10.56 -9.66
C GLN A 116 22.77 9.71 -10.77
N PRO A 117 23.03 10.00 -12.04
CA PRO A 117 22.58 9.15 -13.16
C PRO A 117 23.11 7.73 -13.01
N ASP A 118 22.33 6.76 -13.48
CA ASP A 118 22.73 5.36 -13.63
C ASP A 118 22.32 4.82 -14.99
N ALA A 119 22.93 3.69 -15.41
CA ALA A 119 22.66 3.06 -16.69
C ALA A 119 21.23 2.48 -16.78
N ASP A 120 20.65 2.08 -15.66
CA ASP A 120 19.35 1.40 -15.59
C ASP A 120 18.16 2.35 -15.46
N SER A 121 18.40 3.63 -15.24
CA SER A 121 17.37 4.68 -15.08
C SER A 121 16.32 4.37 -14.00
N PHE A 122 16.69 3.67 -12.92
CA PHE A 122 15.82 3.49 -11.78
C PHE A 122 15.60 4.83 -11.05
N VAL A 123 14.38 5.09 -10.58
CA VAL A 123 14.11 6.31 -9.81
C VAL A 123 14.94 6.33 -8.53
N PHE A 124 14.94 5.21 -7.79
CA PHE A 124 15.65 5.11 -6.52
C PHE A 124 16.91 4.25 -6.66
N ASN A 125 18.04 4.92 -6.77
CA ASN A 125 19.35 4.28 -6.82
C ASN A 125 20.07 4.33 -5.45
N SER A 126 21.05 3.45 -5.33
CA SER A 126 21.98 3.40 -4.20
C SER A 126 23.10 4.44 -4.36
N GLN A 127 23.91 4.63 -3.33
CA GLN A 127 25.13 5.45 -3.41
C GLN A 127 26.14 4.95 -4.45
N LYS A 128 26.04 3.68 -4.87
CA LYS A 128 26.88 3.06 -5.91
C LYS A 128 26.29 3.21 -7.31
N SER A 129 25.32 4.10 -7.51
CA SER A 129 24.60 4.32 -8.77
C SER A 129 23.97 3.06 -9.38
N THR A 130 23.61 2.10 -8.54
CA THR A 130 22.85 0.92 -8.91
C THR A 130 21.45 0.99 -8.29
N ARG A 131 20.53 0.17 -8.77
CA ARG A 131 19.20 0.07 -8.17
C ARG A 131 19.29 -0.10 -6.64
N LEU A 132 18.49 0.64 -5.88
CA LEU A 132 18.36 0.43 -4.44
C LEU A 132 17.75 -0.96 -4.19
N ASP A 133 18.44 -1.80 -3.44
CA ASP A 133 17.93 -3.12 -3.12
C ASP A 133 16.87 -3.08 -1.99
N ARG A 134 16.01 -4.11 -1.97
CA ARG A 134 14.91 -4.21 -1.02
C ARG A 134 15.38 -4.23 0.45
N VAL A 135 16.52 -4.83 0.73
CA VAL A 135 17.01 -4.96 2.12
C VAL A 135 17.50 -3.61 2.62
N SER A 136 18.20 -2.85 1.77
CA SER A 136 18.62 -1.48 2.08
C SER A 136 17.43 -0.56 2.28
N ALA A 137 16.41 -0.61 1.41
CA ALA A 137 15.19 0.15 1.56
C ALA A 137 14.42 -0.22 2.85
N TYR A 138 14.40 -1.50 3.22
CA TYR A 138 13.82 -1.97 4.48
C TYR A 138 14.56 -1.39 5.71
N ARG A 139 15.90 -1.41 5.68
CA ARG A 139 16.74 -0.85 6.77
C ARG A 139 16.52 0.66 6.90
N LEU A 140 16.45 1.39 5.78
CA LEU A 140 16.14 2.82 5.76
C LEU A 140 14.77 3.11 6.36
N PHE A 141 13.74 2.37 5.94
CA PHE A 141 12.40 2.49 6.52
C PHE A 141 12.44 2.34 8.04
N LYS A 142 13.05 1.25 8.53
CA LYS A 142 13.11 0.96 9.97
C LYS A 142 13.83 2.06 10.74
N LYS A 143 14.93 2.60 10.20
CA LYS A 143 15.69 3.69 10.81
C LYS A 143 14.85 4.97 10.92
N ILE A 144 14.14 5.34 9.84
CA ILE A 144 13.29 6.53 9.79
C ILE A 144 12.05 6.34 10.67
N ALA A 145 11.41 5.18 10.64
CA ALA A 145 10.27 4.87 11.48
C ALA A 145 10.60 4.98 12.98
N LYS A 146 11.81 4.52 13.38
CA LYS A 146 12.32 4.69 14.74
C LYS A 146 12.55 6.17 15.07
N ALA A 147 13.17 6.94 14.17
CA ALA A 147 13.39 8.36 14.35
C ALA A 147 12.08 9.15 14.47
N ALA A 148 11.04 8.75 13.71
CA ALA A 148 9.69 9.32 13.79
C ALA A 148 8.92 8.92 15.07
N GLY A 149 9.51 8.13 15.97
CA GLY A 149 8.85 7.66 17.20
C GLY A 149 7.71 6.67 16.92
N LEU A 150 7.75 5.91 15.82
CA LEU A 150 6.73 4.91 15.55
C LEU A 150 6.92 3.68 16.45
N PRO A 151 5.82 3.08 16.97
CA PRO A 151 5.90 1.85 17.74
C PRO A 151 6.45 0.71 16.89
N GLU A 152 7.06 -0.28 17.51
CA GLU A 152 7.76 -1.38 16.84
C GLU A 152 6.84 -2.16 15.88
N THR A 153 5.56 -2.28 16.21
CA THR A 153 4.54 -2.92 15.38
C THR A 153 4.32 -2.24 14.03
N LEU A 154 4.69 -0.96 13.90
CA LEU A 154 4.60 -0.17 12.66
C LEU A 154 5.95 -0.05 11.92
N GLN A 155 7.05 -0.56 12.49
CA GLN A 155 8.38 -0.45 11.89
C GLN A 155 8.64 -1.51 10.79
N ASN A 156 7.65 -1.74 9.94
CA ASN A 156 7.72 -2.64 8.78
C ASN A 156 7.19 -1.91 7.54
N PRO A 157 7.86 -1.92 6.37
CA PRO A 157 7.39 -1.25 5.15
C PRO A 157 6.00 -1.68 4.67
N HIS A 158 5.52 -2.89 5.00
CA HIS A 158 4.15 -3.30 4.70
C HIS A 158 3.10 -2.39 5.36
N THR A 159 3.46 -1.73 6.46
CA THR A 159 2.61 -0.74 7.13
C THR A 159 2.20 0.39 6.18
N LEU A 160 3.08 0.83 5.25
CA LEU A 160 2.73 1.86 4.25
C LEU A 160 1.58 1.40 3.36
N LYS A 161 1.62 0.15 2.88
CA LYS A 161 0.54 -0.43 2.08
C LYS A 161 -0.76 -0.57 2.88
N HIS A 162 -0.67 -0.96 4.14
CA HIS A 162 -1.83 -1.04 5.04
C HIS A 162 -2.41 0.35 5.32
N THR A 163 -1.55 1.34 5.54
CA THR A 163 -1.95 2.75 5.72
C THR A 163 -2.67 3.28 4.48
N SER A 164 -2.13 3.04 3.28
CA SER A 164 -2.79 3.38 2.01
C SER A 164 -4.19 2.75 1.92
N ALA A 165 -4.30 1.44 2.20
CA ALA A 165 -5.57 0.73 2.17
C ALA A 165 -6.60 1.33 3.13
N MET A 166 -6.20 1.58 4.39
CA MET A 166 -7.10 2.14 5.41
C MET A 166 -7.50 3.58 5.10
N ARG A 167 -6.61 4.38 4.50
CA ARG A 167 -6.97 5.73 4.04
C ARG A 167 -8.01 5.69 2.93
N LEU A 168 -7.93 4.74 1.99
CA LEU A 168 -8.98 4.53 0.99
C LEU A 168 -10.31 4.12 1.62
N VAL A 169 -10.28 3.23 2.63
CA VAL A 169 -11.48 2.83 3.38
C VAL A 169 -12.10 4.03 4.10
N HIS A 170 -11.30 4.80 4.85
CA HIS A 170 -11.78 5.99 5.58
C HIS A 170 -12.26 7.09 4.62
N GLY A 171 -11.69 7.18 3.41
CA GLY A 171 -12.16 8.05 2.33
C GLY A 171 -13.42 7.57 1.63
N GLY A 172 -14.05 6.48 2.09
CA GLY A 172 -15.29 5.94 1.53
C GLY A 172 -15.14 5.19 0.20
N ALA A 173 -13.91 4.82 -0.20
CA ALA A 173 -13.70 4.04 -1.41
C ALA A 173 -14.33 2.64 -1.25
N ASN A 174 -15.07 2.21 -2.25
CA ASN A 174 -15.62 0.86 -2.27
C ASN A 174 -14.52 -0.21 -2.51
N ALA A 175 -14.83 -1.46 -2.21
CA ALA A 175 -13.86 -2.55 -2.28
C ALA A 175 -13.27 -2.77 -3.69
N PHE A 176 -13.99 -2.43 -4.77
CA PHE A 176 -13.47 -2.54 -6.13
C PHE A 176 -12.41 -1.47 -6.42
N LEU A 177 -12.64 -0.22 -5.98
CA LEU A 177 -11.66 0.87 -6.09
C LEU A 177 -10.41 0.58 -5.26
N ILE A 178 -10.57 0.08 -4.02
CA ILE A 178 -9.45 -0.33 -3.17
C ILE A 178 -8.65 -1.45 -3.84
N ARG A 179 -9.32 -2.47 -4.39
CA ARG A 179 -8.68 -3.56 -5.13
C ARG A 179 -7.85 -3.03 -6.30
N GLN A 180 -8.43 -2.15 -7.11
CA GLN A 180 -7.78 -1.56 -8.29
C GLN A 180 -6.58 -0.71 -7.88
N ALA A 181 -6.74 0.19 -6.92
CA ALA A 181 -5.68 1.08 -6.44
C ALA A 181 -4.47 0.30 -5.88
N LEU A 182 -4.71 -0.75 -5.10
CA LEU A 182 -3.67 -1.56 -4.48
C LEU A 182 -3.11 -2.66 -5.40
N GLY A 183 -3.68 -2.84 -6.60
CA GLY A 183 -3.31 -3.87 -7.55
C GLY A 183 -3.58 -5.29 -7.06
N HIS A 184 -4.60 -5.51 -6.24
CA HIS A 184 -4.90 -6.84 -5.71
C HIS A 184 -5.54 -7.73 -6.77
N ARG A 185 -4.87 -8.84 -7.14
CA ARG A 185 -5.46 -9.85 -8.03
C ARG A 185 -6.63 -10.58 -7.36
N SER A 186 -6.45 -11.02 -6.11
CA SER A 186 -7.49 -11.68 -5.33
C SER A 186 -8.31 -10.65 -4.54
N PHE A 187 -9.62 -10.72 -4.67
CA PHE A 187 -10.55 -9.89 -3.89
C PHE A 187 -10.44 -10.14 -2.38
N ASN A 188 -10.10 -11.37 -1.98
CA ASN A 188 -9.89 -11.72 -0.58
C ASN A 188 -8.80 -10.86 0.11
N SER A 189 -7.79 -10.40 -0.66
CA SER A 189 -6.77 -9.47 -0.14
C SER A 189 -7.35 -8.11 0.21
N THR A 190 -8.43 -7.69 -0.46
CA THR A 190 -9.12 -6.43 -0.21
C THR A 190 -10.13 -6.57 0.92
N LEU A 191 -10.83 -7.71 1.02
CA LEU A 191 -11.77 -8.00 2.10
C LEU A 191 -11.13 -7.99 3.48
N ALA A 192 -9.80 -8.12 3.57
CA ALA A 192 -9.07 -7.95 4.83
C ALA A 192 -9.23 -6.54 5.42
N TYR A 193 -9.47 -5.52 4.59
CA TYR A 193 -9.62 -4.12 4.99
C TYR A 193 -11.07 -3.67 5.09
N VAL A 194 -11.99 -4.36 4.39
CA VAL A 194 -13.40 -3.98 4.30
C VAL A 194 -14.23 -5.07 4.96
N ASN A 195 -14.85 -4.74 6.07
CA ASN A 195 -15.75 -5.64 6.79
C ASN A 195 -17.03 -4.88 7.10
N PRO A 196 -17.94 -4.70 6.11
CA PRO A 196 -19.17 -3.97 6.32
C PRO A 196 -20.04 -4.66 7.37
N SER A 197 -20.69 -3.88 8.20
CA SER A 197 -21.73 -4.32 9.12
C SER A 197 -23.13 -4.21 8.48
N ASP A 198 -24.13 -4.83 9.12
CA ASP A 198 -25.52 -4.65 8.71
C ASP A 198 -25.96 -3.18 8.82
N ALA A 199 -25.39 -2.43 9.77
CA ALA A 199 -25.63 -0.99 9.91
C ALA A 199 -25.08 -0.21 8.71
N ASP A 200 -23.87 -0.53 8.24
CA ASP A 200 -23.29 0.09 7.03
C ASP A 200 -24.15 -0.20 5.79
N ALA A 201 -24.64 -1.44 5.66
CA ALA A 201 -25.53 -1.82 4.57
C ALA A 201 -26.86 -1.04 4.63
N SER A 202 -27.45 -0.91 5.82
CA SER A 202 -28.69 -0.15 6.03
C SER A 202 -28.51 1.34 5.72
N ALA A 203 -27.39 1.93 6.16
CA ALA A 203 -27.06 3.32 5.84
C ALA A 203 -26.87 3.55 4.33
N ALA A 204 -26.24 2.60 3.63
CA ALA A 204 -26.08 2.66 2.19
C ALA A 204 -27.42 2.60 1.45
N ILE A 205 -28.36 1.77 1.91
CA ILE A 205 -29.73 1.69 1.36
C ILE A 205 -30.43 3.05 1.53
N GLN A 206 -30.45 3.60 2.76
CA GLN A 206 -31.07 4.90 3.03
C GLN A 206 -30.50 6.00 2.16
N LYS A 207 -29.17 6.06 2.02
CA LYS A 207 -28.49 7.04 1.17
C LYS A 207 -28.88 6.90 -0.31
N ALA A 208 -28.94 5.66 -0.82
CA ALA A 208 -29.28 5.41 -2.21
C ALA A 208 -30.70 5.89 -2.56
N PHE A 209 -31.66 5.64 -1.67
CA PHE A 209 -33.04 6.07 -1.88
C PHE A 209 -33.26 7.58 -1.64
N SER A 210 -32.60 8.19 -0.67
CA SER A 210 -32.70 9.63 -0.41
C SER A 210 -32.10 10.53 -1.51
N GLN A 211 -31.32 9.97 -2.43
CA GLN A 211 -30.80 10.70 -3.59
C GLN A 211 -31.76 10.72 -4.80
N VAL A 212 -32.80 9.91 -4.75
CA VAL A 212 -33.73 9.72 -5.88
C VAL A 212 -35.11 10.35 -5.55
N PHE A 213 -35.45 10.50 -4.29
CA PHE A 213 -36.71 11.03 -3.79
C PHE A 213 -36.46 12.20 -2.83
#